data_40dba064b2be67eb1c42dec6fb5becf5
#
_entry.id   40dba064b2be67eb1c42dec6fb5becf5
#
_cell.length_a   1.000
_cell.length_b   1.000
_cell.length_c   1.000
_cell.angle_alpha   90.00
_cell.angle_beta   90.00
_cell.angle_gamma   90.00
#
_symmetry.space_group_name_H-M   'P 1'
#
loop_
_entity.id
_entity.type
_entity.pdbx_description
1 polymer ?
#
loop_
_entity_poly.entity_id
_entity_poly.type
_entity_poly.pdbx_seq_one_letter_code
_entity_poly.pdbx_strand_id
1 'polypeptide(L)'
;MNIESLSAALKTVRTPFYWYDLSLFAATIKACNESSSPYGFHVHYALKANFNDPILDLIAASGMGADCVSGNEVRKAVERGFPSEKIVFAGVGKSDWEMEEALDLNIFAFNCESIEELQVLNELAASKNKVARVAIRINPNVNANTHQYITTGLNENKFGVNTADLEQVISVLRKSKNLSFLGLHFHIGSQITDMEVFKSLCIRVNELTAWFEARNFSVHVLNVGGGLGIDYHEPLKNTIPDFKTYFSIFHKYLEIKPLQQVHFELGRSLVAQCGNLISKVLYIKKGISTNFAIIDAGMTELIRPALYQAWHDISNLTADTSTMKCETTVSEVYDIVGPICESSDLFRKAVELPETRRGDMLIIRSAGAYGQVMTSGYNLRKVAETVYSG
;
A
#
# COMPACT_ATOMS: atom_id res chain seq x y z
N MET A 1 -19.65 -7.64 -0.06
CA MET A 1 -19.08 -8.80 0.68
C MET A 1 -19.85 -10.06 0.30
N ASN A 2 -19.17 -11.09 -0.17
CA ASN A 2 -19.79 -12.39 -0.51
C ASN A 2 -20.08 -13.18 0.78
N ILE A 3 -21.30 -13.01 1.31
CA ILE A 3 -21.72 -13.58 2.61
C ILE A 3 -21.75 -15.12 2.59
N GLU A 4 -22.11 -15.74 1.46
CA GLU A 4 -22.16 -17.20 1.34
C GLU A 4 -20.76 -17.82 1.45
N SER A 5 -19.79 -17.25 0.73
CA SER A 5 -18.38 -17.68 0.78
C SER A 5 -17.79 -17.49 2.20
N LEU A 6 -18.04 -16.35 2.82
CA LEU A 6 -17.59 -16.12 4.21
C LEU A 6 -18.24 -17.10 5.18
N SER A 7 -19.55 -17.36 5.05
CA SER A 7 -20.28 -18.32 5.90
C SER A 7 -19.73 -19.76 5.74
N ALA A 8 -19.34 -20.14 4.53
CA ALA A 8 -18.68 -21.42 4.29
C ALA A 8 -17.29 -21.50 4.97
N ALA A 9 -16.48 -20.45 4.83
CA ALA A 9 -15.17 -20.38 5.46
C ALA A 9 -15.26 -20.45 7.01
N LEU A 10 -16.22 -19.74 7.61
CA LEU A 10 -16.45 -19.75 9.06
C LEU A 10 -16.75 -21.17 9.63
N LYS A 11 -17.24 -22.08 8.80
CA LYS A 11 -17.54 -23.47 9.21
C LYS A 11 -16.36 -24.42 9.03
N THR A 12 -15.44 -24.12 8.14
CA THR A 12 -14.41 -25.08 7.67
C THR A 12 -12.98 -24.66 8.00
N VAL A 13 -12.72 -23.37 8.14
CA VAL A 13 -11.38 -22.83 8.38
C VAL A 13 -11.20 -22.46 9.85
N ARG A 14 -10.04 -22.82 10.40
CA ARG A 14 -9.69 -22.47 11.77
C ARG A 14 -9.30 -21.01 11.88
N THR A 15 -9.86 -20.29 12.84
CA THR A 15 -9.46 -18.92 13.17
C THR A 15 -8.12 -18.87 13.90
N PRO A 16 -7.36 -17.75 13.83
CA PRO A 16 -7.65 -16.61 12.95
C PRO A 16 -7.30 -16.93 11.47
N PHE A 17 -8.01 -16.29 10.54
CA PHE A 17 -7.67 -16.37 9.11
C PHE A 17 -7.97 -15.05 8.40
N TYR A 18 -7.24 -14.79 7.29
CA TYR A 18 -7.55 -13.70 6.38
C TYR A 18 -8.57 -14.14 5.34
N TRP A 19 -9.59 -13.31 5.12
CA TRP A 19 -10.59 -13.52 4.09
C TRP A 19 -10.56 -12.36 3.09
N TYR A 20 -10.37 -12.69 1.81
CA TYR A 20 -10.31 -11.72 0.72
C TYR A 20 -11.51 -11.86 -0.20
N ASP A 21 -12.24 -10.76 -0.41
CA ASP A 21 -13.31 -10.64 -1.41
C ASP A 21 -12.70 -10.26 -2.77
N LEU A 22 -12.45 -11.28 -3.61
CA LEU A 22 -11.87 -11.06 -4.93
C LEU A 22 -12.82 -10.34 -5.88
N SER A 23 -14.14 -10.45 -5.68
CA SER A 23 -15.13 -9.71 -6.48
C SER A 23 -15.04 -8.21 -6.19
N LEU A 24 -14.95 -7.81 -4.92
CA LEU A 24 -14.70 -6.42 -4.54
C LEU A 24 -13.35 -5.93 -5.05
N PHE A 25 -12.33 -6.77 -4.98
CA PHE A 25 -11.00 -6.43 -5.48
C PHE A 25 -11.02 -6.17 -7.00
N ALA A 26 -11.63 -7.06 -7.77
CA ALA A 26 -11.78 -6.89 -9.22
C ALA A 26 -12.57 -5.62 -9.57
N ALA A 27 -13.64 -5.31 -8.83
CA ALA A 27 -14.41 -4.08 -9.01
C ALA A 27 -13.55 -2.83 -8.70
N THR A 28 -12.69 -2.90 -7.67
CA THR A 28 -11.77 -1.81 -7.30
C THR A 28 -10.72 -1.57 -8.39
N ILE A 29 -10.11 -2.64 -8.92
CA ILE A 29 -9.17 -2.57 -10.06
C ILE A 29 -9.85 -1.93 -11.26
N LYS A 30 -11.06 -2.39 -11.60
CA LYS A 30 -11.84 -1.85 -12.72
C LYS A 30 -12.10 -0.36 -12.55
N ALA A 31 -12.58 0.08 -11.39
CA ALA A 31 -12.84 1.49 -11.10
C ALA A 31 -11.57 2.36 -11.21
N CYS A 32 -10.42 1.83 -10.76
CA CYS A 32 -9.13 2.50 -10.91
C CYS A 32 -8.74 2.67 -12.39
N ASN A 33 -8.81 1.59 -13.18
CA ASN A 33 -8.48 1.62 -14.60
C ASN A 33 -9.42 2.53 -15.40
N GLU A 34 -10.73 2.47 -15.16
CA GLU A 34 -11.72 3.33 -15.82
C GLU A 34 -11.53 4.81 -15.48
N SER A 35 -10.98 5.12 -14.31
CA SER A 35 -10.70 6.49 -13.86
C SER A 35 -9.37 7.04 -14.37
N SER A 36 -8.36 6.20 -14.60
CA SER A 36 -7.00 6.61 -15.03
C SER A 36 -6.86 6.63 -16.56
N SER A 37 -7.47 5.66 -17.25
CA SER A 37 -7.29 5.45 -18.70
C SER A 37 -7.70 6.62 -19.58
N PRO A 38 -8.77 7.42 -19.27
CA PRO A 38 -9.14 8.58 -20.09
C PRO A 38 -8.04 9.65 -20.17
N TYR A 39 -7.14 9.66 -19.20
CA TYR A 39 -6.00 10.59 -19.11
C TYR A 39 -4.68 10.00 -19.64
N GLY A 40 -4.69 8.74 -20.06
CA GLY A 40 -3.45 8.03 -20.43
C GLY A 40 -2.50 7.79 -19.24
N PHE A 41 -3.00 7.74 -18.02
CA PHE A 41 -2.21 7.55 -16.81
C PHE A 41 -1.86 6.07 -16.60
N HIS A 42 -0.64 5.81 -16.14
CA HIS A 42 -0.12 4.48 -15.87
C HIS A 42 -0.14 4.19 -14.37
N VAL A 43 -0.78 3.10 -13.98
CA VAL A 43 -0.84 2.69 -12.57
C VAL A 43 0.06 1.48 -12.35
N HIS A 44 0.93 1.56 -11.33
CA HIS A 44 1.73 0.46 -10.80
C HIS A 44 1.16 0.05 -9.44
N TYR A 45 0.97 -1.23 -9.25
CA TYR A 45 0.55 -1.77 -7.96
C TYR A 45 1.76 -1.91 -7.04
N ALA A 46 1.68 -1.37 -5.82
CA ALA A 46 2.75 -1.49 -4.83
C ALA A 46 2.68 -2.86 -4.13
N LEU A 47 3.58 -3.78 -4.52
CA LEU A 47 3.60 -5.17 -4.02
C LEU A 47 3.68 -5.24 -2.51
N LYS A 48 4.43 -4.34 -1.88
CA LYS A 48 4.55 -4.22 -0.41
C LYS A 48 3.22 -4.14 0.33
N ALA A 49 2.13 -3.74 -0.34
CA ALA A 49 0.81 -3.67 0.29
C ALA A 49 0.21 -5.07 0.48
N ASN A 50 0.36 -5.94 -0.51
CA ASN A 50 -0.04 -7.36 -0.47
C ASN A 50 0.54 -8.08 -1.68
N PHE A 51 1.32 -9.13 -1.46
CA PHE A 51 1.97 -9.92 -2.52
C PHE A 51 1.43 -11.36 -2.65
N ASN A 52 0.20 -11.61 -2.20
CA ASN A 52 -0.45 -12.92 -2.37
C ASN A 52 -0.71 -13.21 -3.85
N ASP A 53 -0.46 -14.43 -4.28
CA ASP A 53 -0.55 -14.85 -5.68
C ASP A 53 -1.88 -14.46 -6.36
N PRO A 54 -3.07 -14.78 -5.81
CA PRO A 54 -4.33 -14.43 -6.45
C PRO A 54 -4.55 -12.90 -6.59
N ILE A 55 -3.97 -12.10 -5.68
CA ILE A 55 -4.01 -10.64 -5.77
C ILE A 55 -3.14 -10.17 -6.93
N LEU A 56 -1.90 -10.67 -7.00
CA LEU A 56 -0.97 -10.28 -8.07
C LEU A 56 -1.46 -10.73 -9.45
N ASP A 57 -2.07 -11.91 -9.55
CA ASP A 57 -2.63 -12.43 -10.81
C ASP A 57 -3.71 -11.52 -11.39
N LEU A 58 -4.64 -11.05 -10.54
CA LEU A 58 -5.69 -10.12 -10.96
C LEU A 58 -5.12 -8.75 -11.37
N ILE A 59 -4.12 -8.25 -10.67
CA ILE A 59 -3.44 -7.00 -11.04
C ILE A 59 -2.71 -7.15 -12.37
N ALA A 60 -1.90 -8.20 -12.55
CA ALA A 60 -1.18 -8.46 -13.80
C ALA A 60 -2.13 -8.59 -14.99
N ALA A 61 -3.23 -9.35 -14.82
CA ALA A 61 -4.27 -9.53 -15.84
C ALA A 61 -4.99 -8.21 -16.18
N SER A 62 -5.04 -7.25 -15.26
CA SER A 62 -5.65 -5.93 -15.50
C SER A 62 -4.81 -4.98 -16.35
N GLY A 63 -3.54 -5.34 -16.62
CA GLY A 63 -2.60 -4.55 -17.38
C GLY A 63 -1.87 -3.46 -16.60
N MET A 64 -2.09 -3.35 -15.28
CA MET A 64 -1.30 -2.48 -14.39
C MET A 64 0.17 -2.92 -14.33
N GLY A 65 1.07 -2.00 -13.97
CA GLY A 65 2.47 -2.31 -13.67
C GLY A 65 2.67 -2.73 -12.21
N ALA A 66 3.95 -2.95 -11.83
CA ALA A 66 4.37 -3.27 -10.48
C ALA A 66 5.32 -2.21 -9.93
N ASP A 67 5.07 -1.74 -8.69
CA ASP A 67 6.02 -0.98 -7.87
C ASP A 67 6.62 -1.94 -6.84
N CYS A 68 7.93 -2.18 -6.97
CA CYS A 68 8.71 -3.09 -6.17
C CYS A 68 9.72 -2.32 -5.30
N VAL A 69 9.97 -2.83 -4.09
CA VAL A 69 10.90 -2.21 -3.14
C VAL A 69 11.98 -3.18 -2.65
N SER A 70 12.08 -4.35 -3.29
CA SER A 70 13.15 -5.32 -3.12
C SER A 70 13.33 -6.15 -4.39
N GLY A 71 14.52 -6.76 -4.57
CA GLY A 71 14.77 -7.68 -5.69
C GLY A 71 13.83 -8.88 -5.70
N ASN A 72 13.46 -9.39 -4.53
CA ASN A 72 12.49 -10.48 -4.43
C ASN A 72 11.09 -10.06 -4.88
N GLU A 73 10.67 -8.80 -4.66
CA GLU A 73 9.40 -8.29 -5.22
C GLU A 73 9.49 -8.16 -6.74
N VAL A 74 10.63 -7.72 -7.28
CA VAL A 74 10.87 -7.66 -8.74
C VAL A 74 10.74 -9.06 -9.36
N ARG A 75 11.42 -10.06 -8.77
CA ARG A 75 11.35 -11.46 -9.20
C ARG A 75 9.91 -11.97 -9.13
N LYS A 76 9.24 -11.76 -8.00
CA LYS A 76 7.84 -12.16 -7.80
C LYS A 76 6.90 -11.53 -8.82
N ALA A 77 7.09 -10.25 -9.17
CA ALA A 77 6.30 -9.58 -10.19
C ALA A 77 6.45 -10.27 -11.55
N VAL A 78 7.70 -10.56 -11.98
CA VAL A 78 7.95 -11.29 -13.24
C VAL A 78 7.34 -12.68 -13.21
N GLU A 79 7.53 -13.44 -12.13
CA GLU A 79 6.94 -14.78 -11.94
C GLU A 79 5.41 -14.77 -12.02
N ARG A 80 4.76 -13.68 -11.59
CA ARG A 80 3.30 -13.51 -11.65
C ARG A 80 2.82 -12.86 -12.95
N GLY A 81 3.68 -12.70 -13.96
CA GLY A 81 3.32 -12.29 -15.32
C GLY A 81 3.25 -10.78 -15.53
N PHE A 82 3.81 -9.96 -14.64
CA PHE A 82 4.00 -8.54 -14.93
C PHE A 82 5.08 -8.37 -16.00
N PRO A 83 4.81 -7.64 -17.11
CA PRO A 83 5.84 -7.33 -18.09
C PRO A 83 6.96 -6.50 -17.46
N SER A 84 8.23 -6.86 -17.72
CA SER A 84 9.38 -6.16 -17.13
C SER A 84 9.37 -4.66 -17.43
N GLU A 85 8.91 -4.28 -18.62
CA GLU A 85 8.75 -2.87 -19.04
C GLU A 85 7.63 -2.12 -18.32
N LYS A 86 6.94 -2.77 -17.37
CA LYS A 86 5.96 -2.16 -16.47
C LYS A 86 6.35 -2.29 -15.00
N ILE A 87 7.60 -2.69 -14.70
CA ILE A 87 8.09 -2.82 -13.34
C ILE A 87 8.97 -1.62 -13.00
N VAL A 88 8.68 -0.94 -11.90
CA VAL A 88 9.53 0.10 -11.30
C VAL A 88 10.12 -0.43 -9.99
N PHE A 89 11.38 -0.05 -9.71
CA PHE A 89 12.08 -0.48 -8.50
C PHE A 89 12.49 0.72 -7.67
N ALA A 90 11.82 0.91 -6.54
CA ALA A 90 12.04 1.95 -5.55
C ALA A 90 12.73 1.40 -4.28
N GLY A 91 12.94 2.25 -3.27
CA GLY A 91 13.53 1.87 -1.97
C GLY A 91 14.95 2.38 -1.79
N VAL A 92 15.25 2.78 -0.55
CA VAL A 92 16.49 3.49 -0.17
C VAL A 92 17.72 2.57 0.01
N GLY A 93 17.54 1.26 -0.06
CA GLY A 93 18.59 0.28 0.27
C GLY A 93 18.63 -0.87 -0.74
N LYS A 94 18.59 -0.55 -2.05
CA LYS A 94 18.80 -1.55 -3.08
C LYS A 94 20.23 -2.06 -2.99
N SER A 95 20.42 -3.36 -2.79
CA SER A 95 21.73 -4.01 -2.79
C SER A 95 22.21 -4.30 -4.22
N ASP A 96 23.51 -4.54 -4.37
CA ASP A 96 24.12 -4.78 -5.68
C ASP A 96 23.44 -5.92 -6.43
N TRP A 97 23.20 -7.06 -5.80
CA TRP A 97 22.56 -8.21 -6.44
C TRP A 97 21.12 -7.93 -6.88
N GLU A 98 20.37 -7.10 -6.14
CA GLU A 98 19.01 -6.70 -6.50
C GLU A 98 19.01 -5.78 -7.73
N MET A 99 19.96 -4.83 -7.75
CA MET A 99 20.15 -3.94 -8.91
C MET A 99 20.63 -4.72 -10.14
N GLU A 100 21.55 -5.65 -9.96
CA GLU A 100 22.04 -6.51 -11.06
C GLU A 100 20.94 -7.37 -11.66
N GLU A 101 20.11 -8.00 -10.83
CA GLU A 101 18.96 -8.79 -11.28
C GLU A 101 17.94 -7.92 -12.03
N ALA A 102 17.60 -6.76 -11.48
CA ALA A 102 16.68 -5.83 -12.13
C ALA A 102 17.22 -5.29 -13.45
N LEU A 103 18.55 -5.07 -13.56
CA LEU A 103 19.22 -4.76 -14.82
C LEU A 103 19.09 -5.90 -15.82
N ASP A 104 19.29 -7.15 -15.37
CA ASP A 104 19.18 -8.33 -16.24
C ASP A 104 17.76 -8.54 -16.76
N LEU A 105 16.76 -8.27 -15.95
CA LEU A 105 15.35 -8.29 -16.30
C LEU A 105 14.91 -7.11 -17.17
N ASN A 106 15.76 -6.09 -17.34
CA ASN A 106 15.47 -4.88 -18.13
C ASN A 106 14.15 -4.20 -17.70
N ILE A 107 13.96 -3.99 -16.41
CA ILE A 107 12.76 -3.35 -15.83
C ILE A 107 12.53 -1.95 -16.41
N PHE A 108 11.33 -1.39 -16.24
CA PHE A 108 10.99 -0.07 -16.77
C PHE A 108 11.88 1.03 -16.21
N ALA A 109 12.04 1.13 -14.89
CA ALA A 109 12.85 2.17 -14.27
C ALA A 109 13.33 1.81 -12.87
N PHE A 110 14.50 2.32 -12.50
CA PHE A 110 14.96 2.44 -11.12
C PHE A 110 14.57 3.82 -10.60
N ASN A 111 13.78 3.85 -9.52
CA ASN A 111 13.49 5.07 -8.77
C ASN A 111 14.64 5.28 -7.78
N CYS A 112 15.62 6.10 -8.14
CA CYS A 112 16.84 6.30 -7.36
C CYS A 112 16.64 7.34 -6.25
N GLU A 113 17.15 7.04 -5.07
CA GLU A 113 16.85 7.76 -3.83
C GLU A 113 18.04 8.60 -3.32
N SER A 114 19.25 8.38 -3.87
CA SER A 114 20.46 9.11 -3.49
C SER A 114 21.48 9.24 -4.63
N ILE A 115 22.45 10.12 -4.43
CA ILE A 115 23.57 10.33 -5.36
C ILE A 115 24.48 9.10 -5.39
N GLU A 116 24.74 8.51 -4.24
CA GLU A 116 25.53 7.31 -4.07
C GLU A 116 24.92 6.13 -4.82
N GLU A 117 23.60 5.95 -4.72
CA GLU A 117 22.87 4.92 -5.47
C GLU A 117 23.05 5.09 -6.99
N LEU A 118 22.95 6.32 -7.51
CA LEU A 118 23.18 6.60 -8.93
C LEU A 118 24.59 6.20 -9.37
N GLN A 119 25.62 6.47 -8.57
CA GLN A 119 27.00 6.12 -8.87
C GLN A 119 27.18 4.61 -8.91
N VAL A 120 26.72 3.89 -7.88
CA VAL A 120 26.79 2.43 -7.82
C VAL A 120 26.02 1.79 -8.97
N LEU A 121 24.81 2.26 -9.26
CA LEU A 121 24.00 1.73 -10.35
C LEU A 121 24.68 1.95 -11.73
N ASN A 122 25.36 3.09 -11.92
CA ASN A 122 26.13 3.34 -13.13
C ASN A 122 27.30 2.35 -13.29
N GLU A 123 28.02 2.03 -12.21
CA GLU A 123 29.12 1.05 -12.20
C GLU A 123 28.62 -0.36 -12.48
N LEU A 124 27.54 -0.80 -11.82
CA LEU A 124 26.92 -2.11 -12.05
C LEU A 124 26.37 -2.25 -13.47
N ALA A 125 25.72 -1.22 -13.99
CA ALA A 125 25.25 -1.21 -15.38
C ALA A 125 26.42 -1.29 -16.38
N ALA A 126 27.52 -0.58 -16.11
CA ALA A 126 28.74 -0.64 -16.93
C ALA A 126 29.36 -2.05 -16.93
N SER A 127 29.47 -2.69 -15.76
CA SER A 127 30.01 -4.05 -15.62
C SER A 127 29.22 -5.09 -16.43
N LYS A 128 27.92 -4.86 -16.59
CA LYS A 128 27.01 -5.71 -17.35
C LYS A 128 26.82 -5.28 -18.82
N ASN A 129 27.53 -4.24 -19.28
CA ASN A 129 27.32 -3.64 -20.59
C ASN A 129 25.87 -3.24 -20.86
N LYS A 130 25.19 -2.70 -19.84
CA LYS A 130 23.80 -2.24 -19.89
C LYS A 130 23.70 -0.75 -19.62
N VAL A 131 22.49 -0.22 -19.84
CA VAL A 131 22.12 1.15 -19.49
C VAL A 131 20.90 1.09 -18.58
N ALA A 132 21.04 1.58 -17.35
CA ALA A 132 19.94 1.66 -16.40
C ALA A 132 19.07 2.88 -16.70
N ARG A 133 17.76 2.67 -16.80
CA ARG A 133 16.77 3.75 -16.90
C ARG A 133 16.43 4.22 -15.51
N VAL A 134 16.61 5.53 -15.24
CA VAL A 134 16.49 6.08 -13.89
C VAL A 134 15.47 7.22 -13.82
N ALA A 135 14.62 7.19 -12.81
CA ALA A 135 13.85 8.34 -12.32
C ALA A 135 14.42 8.78 -10.97
N ILE A 136 14.57 10.08 -10.78
CA ILE A 136 15.11 10.62 -9.53
C ILE A 136 13.98 10.84 -8.55
N ARG A 137 14.01 10.13 -7.43
CA ARG A 137 13.07 10.42 -6.34
C ARG A 137 13.50 11.66 -5.60
N ILE A 138 12.64 12.66 -5.63
CA ILE A 138 12.88 13.95 -4.99
C ILE A 138 11.91 14.07 -3.82
N ASN A 139 12.43 14.55 -2.70
CA ASN A 139 11.61 14.96 -1.58
C ASN A 139 11.00 16.34 -1.90
N PRO A 140 9.67 16.43 -2.17
CA PRO A 140 9.07 17.67 -2.61
C PRO A 140 8.81 18.66 -1.47
N ASN A 141 9.08 18.29 -0.22
CA ASN A 141 8.76 19.04 0.99
C ASN A 141 7.27 19.44 1.10
N VAL A 142 6.39 18.52 0.74
CA VAL A 142 4.93 18.66 0.88
C VAL A 142 4.48 17.92 2.13
N ASN A 143 3.80 18.63 3.04
CA ASN A 143 3.26 18.01 4.26
C ASN A 143 1.92 17.33 3.96
N ALA A 144 1.87 16.03 4.10
CA ALA A 144 0.67 15.22 3.88
C ALA A 144 -0.21 15.08 5.14
N ASN A 145 0.17 15.65 6.28
CA ASN A 145 -0.54 15.56 7.57
C ASN A 145 -0.94 14.11 7.95
N THR A 146 -0.08 13.15 7.62
CA THR A 146 -0.28 11.74 7.95
C THR A 146 0.50 11.34 9.19
N HIS A 147 0.29 10.11 9.71
CA HIS A 147 1.04 9.61 10.86
C HIS A 147 2.55 9.67 10.59
N GLN A 148 3.34 10.12 11.60
CA GLN A 148 4.78 10.38 11.43
C GLN A 148 5.59 9.23 10.82
N TYR A 149 5.20 7.96 11.05
CA TYR A 149 5.89 6.79 10.49
C TYR A 149 5.53 6.49 9.03
N ILE A 150 4.54 7.16 8.44
CA ILE A 150 4.13 6.97 7.04
C ILE A 150 4.20 8.27 6.21
N THR A 151 4.71 9.36 6.79
CA THR A 151 5.02 10.62 6.09
C THR A 151 6.42 10.51 5.47
N THR A 152 6.54 10.75 4.17
CA THR A 152 7.81 10.62 3.42
C THR A 152 8.21 11.89 2.67
N GLY A 153 7.41 12.94 2.74
CA GLY A 153 7.58 14.15 1.94
C GLY A 153 8.32 15.33 2.62
N LEU A 154 8.91 15.14 3.81
CA LEU A 154 9.58 16.20 4.58
C LEU A 154 11.11 16.15 4.43
N ASN A 155 11.79 17.30 4.63
CA ASN A 155 13.23 17.47 4.38
C ASN A 155 14.15 16.50 5.15
N GLU A 156 13.86 16.20 6.40
CA GLU A 156 14.65 15.23 7.18
C GLU A 156 14.02 13.85 7.13
N ASN A 157 14.16 13.17 6.00
CA ASN A 157 13.67 11.82 5.78
C ASN A 157 14.73 10.99 5.06
N LYS A 158 14.76 9.67 5.34
CA LYS A 158 15.66 8.76 4.64
C LYS A 158 15.33 8.59 3.15
N PHE A 159 14.18 9.07 2.69
CA PHE A 159 13.67 8.86 1.35
C PHE A 159 13.91 10.07 0.45
N GLY A 160 14.40 9.80 -0.76
CA GLY A 160 14.56 10.76 -1.84
C GLY A 160 15.68 11.76 -1.65
N VAL A 161 16.08 12.36 -2.76
CA VAL A 161 17.10 13.42 -2.79
C VAL A 161 16.48 14.74 -2.32
N ASN A 162 17.19 15.49 -1.50
CA ASN A 162 16.79 16.84 -1.12
C ASN A 162 16.95 17.82 -2.27
N THR A 163 16.10 18.83 -2.32
CA THR A 163 16.18 19.85 -3.38
C THR A 163 17.49 20.63 -3.39
N ALA A 164 18.18 20.75 -2.25
CA ALA A 164 19.50 21.37 -2.14
C ALA A 164 20.59 20.60 -2.93
N ASP A 165 20.42 19.28 -3.09
CA ASP A 165 21.43 18.40 -3.68
C ASP A 165 21.21 18.16 -5.20
N LEU A 166 20.18 18.76 -5.79
CA LEU A 166 19.82 18.52 -7.19
C LEU A 166 20.91 18.92 -8.21
N GLU A 167 21.72 19.95 -7.91
CA GLU A 167 22.87 20.30 -8.79
C GLU A 167 23.93 19.17 -8.81
N GLN A 168 24.11 18.48 -7.70
CA GLN A 168 25.01 17.33 -7.63
C GLN A 168 24.44 16.15 -8.44
N VAL A 169 23.11 15.90 -8.36
CA VAL A 169 22.42 14.90 -9.20
C VAL A 169 22.67 15.18 -10.69
N ILE A 170 22.47 16.42 -11.13
CA ILE A 170 22.73 16.84 -12.51
C ILE A 170 24.19 16.56 -12.91
N SER A 171 25.15 16.87 -12.02
CA SER A 171 26.57 16.61 -12.26
C SER A 171 26.86 15.12 -12.44
N VAL A 172 26.27 14.25 -11.61
CA VAL A 172 26.43 12.79 -11.70
C VAL A 172 25.80 12.27 -13.00
N LEU A 173 24.55 12.64 -13.30
CA LEU A 173 23.86 12.21 -14.50
C LEU A 173 24.63 12.57 -15.79
N ARG A 174 25.23 13.77 -15.86
CA ARG A 174 26.05 14.19 -17.01
C ARG A 174 27.32 13.35 -17.19
N LYS A 175 27.91 12.84 -16.12
CA LYS A 175 29.13 12.03 -16.14
C LYS A 175 28.86 10.54 -16.36
N SER A 176 27.66 10.08 -16.05
CA SER A 176 27.26 8.67 -16.08
C SER A 176 26.91 8.25 -17.50
N LYS A 177 27.73 7.32 -18.08
CA LYS A 177 27.50 6.80 -19.40
C LYS A 177 26.51 5.64 -19.48
N ASN A 178 26.28 4.99 -18.36
CA ASN A 178 25.43 3.81 -18.25
C ASN A 178 24.11 4.09 -17.51
N LEU A 179 23.75 5.38 -17.34
CA LEU A 179 22.44 5.80 -16.88
C LEU A 179 21.68 6.54 -17.99
N SER A 180 20.40 6.25 -18.12
CA SER A 180 19.45 6.97 -18.97
C SER A 180 18.41 7.65 -18.10
N PHE A 181 18.45 8.96 -18.01
CA PHE A 181 17.47 9.73 -17.24
C PHE A 181 16.11 9.68 -17.93
N LEU A 182 15.12 9.13 -17.24
CA LEU A 182 13.72 9.10 -17.69
C LEU A 182 12.90 10.28 -17.13
N GLY A 183 13.14 10.64 -15.89
CA GLY A 183 12.31 11.66 -15.28
C GLY A 183 12.37 11.70 -13.76
N LEU A 184 11.26 12.08 -13.15
CA LEU A 184 11.16 12.36 -11.73
C LEU A 184 10.19 11.40 -11.05
N HIS A 185 10.49 11.07 -9.80
CA HIS A 185 9.65 10.26 -8.93
C HIS A 185 9.40 11.01 -7.62
N PHE A 186 8.19 10.86 -7.10
CA PHE A 186 7.73 11.48 -5.85
C PHE A 186 6.92 10.49 -5.03
N HIS A 187 6.96 10.63 -3.71
CA HIS A 187 6.05 9.91 -2.82
C HIS A 187 5.94 10.68 -1.51
N ILE A 188 4.77 11.23 -1.19
CA ILE A 188 4.58 12.16 -0.08
C ILE A 188 4.01 11.52 1.19
N GLY A 189 3.59 10.26 1.13
CA GLY A 189 3.05 9.55 2.29
C GLY A 189 2.01 8.52 1.92
N SER A 190 1.32 8.01 2.93
CA SER A 190 0.30 6.98 2.78
C SER A 190 -0.94 7.33 3.61
N GLN A 191 -2.11 6.82 3.21
CA GLN A 191 -3.40 7.11 3.86
C GLN A 191 -3.77 8.60 3.81
N ILE A 192 -3.57 9.24 2.66
CA ILE A 192 -3.93 10.63 2.43
C ILE A 192 -5.40 10.67 1.98
N THR A 193 -6.24 11.33 2.76
CA THR A 193 -7.67 11.51 2.49
C THR A 193 -8.01 12.96 2.11
N ASP A 194 -7.12 13.91 2.42
CA ASP A 194 -7.23 15.30 1.99
C ASP A 194 -6.71 15.46 0.54
N MET A 195 -7.61 15.69 -0.40
CA MET A 195 -7.30 15.81 -1.82
C MET A 195 -6.51 17.08 -2.18
N GLU A 196 -6.53 18.12 -1.36
CA GLU A 196 -5.75 19.36 -1.59
C GLU A 196 -4.23 19.12 -1.48
N VAL A 197 -3.84 18.08 -0.73
CA VAL A 197 -2.43 17.65 -0.63
C VAL A 197 -1.88 17.24 -2.00
N PHE A 198 -2.68 16.52 -2.80
CA PHE A 198 -2.27 16.09 -4.15
C PHE A 198 -2.20 17.26 -5.13
N LYS A 199 -3.04 18.28 -4.97
CA LYS A 199 -2.93 19.53 -5.73
C LYS A 199 -1.63 20.27 -5.41
N SER A 200 -1.26 20.35 -4.13
CA SER A 200 0.01 20.94 -3.69
C SER A 200 1.21 20.16 -4.27
N LEU A 201 1.12 18.82 -4.33
CA LEU A 201 2.12 17.99 -4.99
C LEU A 201 2.25 18.36 -6.48
N CYS A 202 1.15 18.50 -7.21
CA CYS A 202 1.18 18.84 -8.64
C CYS A 202 1.94 20.15 -8.90
N ILE A 203 1.67 21.19 -8.10
CA ILE A 203 2.37 22.49 -8.21
C ILE A 203 3.88 22.28 -8.04
N ARG A 204 4.27 21.51 -7.02
CA ARG A 204 5.69 21.26 -6.75
C ARG A 204 6.36 20.43 -7.84
N VAL A 205 5.65 19.44 -8.40
CA VAL A 205 6.12 18.64 -9.54
C VAL A 205 6.35 19.52 -10.77
N ASN A 206 5.46 20.47 -11.07
CA ASN A 206 5.63 21.40 -12.19
C ASN A 206 6.89 22.27 -12.02
N GLU A 207 7.11 22.83 -10.82
CA GLU A 207 8.30 23.62 -10.51
C GLU A 207 9.60 22.82 -10.71
N LEU A 208 9.65 21.59 -10.19
CA LEU A 208 10.81 20.72 -10.30
C LEU A 208 11.03 20.25 -11.73
N THR A 209 9.97 19.97 -12.47
CA THR A 209 10.05 19.63 -13.90
C THR A 209 10.68 20.77 -14.69
N ALA A 210 10.21 22.01 -14.51
CA ALA A 210 10.77 23.20 -15.15
C ALA A 210 12.24 23.42 -14.76
N TRP A 211 12.60 23.10 -13.50
CA TRP A 211 13.97 23.24 -13.02
C TRP A 211 14.95 22.28 -13.74
N PHE A 212 14.55 20.99 -13.96
CA PHE A 212 15.35 20.01 -14.70
C PHE A 212 15.48 20.38 -16.18
N GLU A 213 14.39 20.79 -16.81
CA GLU A 213 14.37 21.16 -18.22
C GLU A 213 15.19 22.40 -18.53
N ALA A 214 15.20 23.39 -17.64
CA ALA A 214 16.09 24.55 -17.77
C ALA A 214 17.59 24.18 -17.76
N ARG A 215 17.91 22.93 -17.33
CA ARG A 215 19.27 22.35 -17.32
C ARG A 215 19.49 21.33 -18.44
N ASN A 216 18.63 21.32 -19.43
CA ASN A 216 18.64 20.38 -20.57
C ASN A 216 18.48 18.91 -20.19
N PHE A 217 17.68 18.63 -19.13
CA PHE A 217 17.23 17.30 -18.78
C PHE A 217 15.73 17.18 -19.10
N SER A 218 15.41 16.51 -20.21
CA SER A 218 14.03 16.26 -20.63
C SER A 218 13.35 15.27 -19.68
N VAL A 219 12.25 15.68 -19.05
CA VAL A 219 11.47 14.84 -18.15
C VAL A 219 10.38 14.12 -18.95
N HIS A 220 10.62 12.86 -19.28
CA HIS A 220 9.68 12.03 -20.04
C HIS A 220 8.68 11.32 -19.15
N VAL A 221 9.06 11.04 -17.91
CA VAL A 221 8.23 10.33 -16.92
C VAL A 221 8.08 11.17 -15.66
N LEU A 222 6.84 11.35 -15.26
CA LEU A 222 6.44 11.90 -13.96
C LEU A 222 5.78 10.80 -13.14
N ASN A 223 6.53 10.16 -12.23
CA ASN A 223 5.97 9.22 -11.29
C ASN A 223 5.61 10.00 -10.01
N VAL A 224 4.32 10.22 -9.80
CA VAL A 224 3.80 10.99 -8.67
C VAL A 224 3.60 10.15 -7.40
N GLY A 225 3.98 8.86 -7.46
CA GLY A 225 3.85 7.92 -6.36
C GLY A 225 2.39 7.52 -6.09
N GLY A 226 2.14 7.21 -4.84
CA GLY A 226 0.81 6.81 -4.40
C GLY A 226 0.26 7.72 -3.30
N GLY A 227 -0.22 7.07 -2.25
CA GLY A 227 -0.66 7.77 -1.04
C GLY A 227 -2.15 7.83 -0.85
N LEU A 228 -2.98 7.63 -1.90
CA LEU A 228 -4.43 7.64 -1.78
C LEU A 228 -4.91 6.71 -0.66
N GLY A 229 -5.63 7.30 0.29
CA GLY A 229 -6.20 6.62 1.43
C GLY A 229 -7.52 5.91 1.12
N ILE A 230 -8.03 5.22 2.15
CA ILE A 230 -9.36 4.61 2.17
C ILE A 230 -10.13 5.08 3.40
N ASP A 231 -11.43 4.84 3.41
CA ASP A 231 -12.26 5.04 4.60
C ASP A 231 -12.18 3.80 5.50
N TYR A 232 -11.46 3.93 6.62
CA TYR A 232 -11.40 2.89 7.65
C TYR A 232 -12.57 2.95 8.63
N HIS A 233 -13.25 4.11 8.73
CA HIS A 233 -14.33 4.32 9.69
C HIS A 233 -15.68 3.79 9.19
N GLU A 234 -15.96 4.01 7.91
CA GLU A 234 -17.20 3.53 7.26
C GLU A 234 -16.89 2.64 6.04
N PRO A 235 -16.15 1.50 6.22
CA PRO A 235 -15.64 0.71 5.10
C PRO A 235 -16.73 0.02 4.27
N LEU A 236 -17.94 -0.12 4.83
CA LEU A 236 -19.09 -0.70 4.12
C LEU A 236 -19.84 0.32 3.28
N LYS A 237 -19.72 1.62 3.60
CA LYS A 237 -20.36 2.70 2.86
C LYS A 237 -19.51 3.11 1.64
N ASN A 238 -18.21 3.27 1.87
CA ASN A 238 -17.25 3.70 0.87
C ASN A 238 -16.30 2.54 0.53
N THR A 239 -16.83 1.50 -0.12
CA THR A 239 -16.10 0.25 -0.41
C THR A 239 -15.03 0.40 -1.48
N ILE A 240 -15.14 1.40 -2.36
CA ILE A 240 -14.17 1.70 -3.44
C ILE A 240 -13.74 3.16 -3.29
N PRO A 241 -12.44 3.45 -3.27
CA PRO A 241 -11.93 4.83 -3.20
C PRO A 241 -12.36 5.68 -4.39
N ASP A 242 -12.45 7.00 -4.19
CA ASP A 242 -12.78 7.95 -5.26
C ASP A 242 -11.60 8.19 -6.21
N PHE A 243 -11.30 7.19 -7.03
CA PHE A 243 -10.26 7.29 -8.06
C PHE A 243 -10.56 8.38 -9.08
N LYS A 244 -11.84 8.68 -9.37
CA LYS A 244 -12.23 9.69 -10.34
C LYS A 244 -11.76 11.09 -9.90
N THR A 245 -12.08 11.48 -8.67
CA THR A 245 -11.59 12.75 -8.11
C THR A 245 -10.08 12.76 -8.03
N TYR A 246 -9.47 11.67 -7.55
CA TYR A 246 -8.02 11.55 -7.41
C TYR A 246 -7.29 11.82 -8.74
N PHE A 247 -7.57 11.09 -9.80
CA PHE A 247 -6.90 11.29 -11.09
C PHE A 247 -7.26 12.62 -11.76
N SER A 248 -8.49 13.13 -11.56
CA SER A 248 -8.89 14.44 -12.12
C SER A 248 -8.05 15.60 -11.57
N ILE A 249 -7.57 15.52 -10.32
CA ILE A 249 -6.69 16.52 -9.73
C ILE A 249 -5.37 16.58 -10.50
N PHE A 250 -4.74 15.43 -10.74
CA PHE A 250 -3.49 15.40 -11.50
C PHE A 250 -3.67 15.86 -12.94
N HIS A 251 -4.74 15.44 -13.61
CA HIS A 251 -5.04 15.94 -14.94
C HIS A 251 -5.24 17.46 -15.00
N LYS A 252 -5.85 18.03 -13.96
CA LYS A 252 -6.16 19.48 -13.91
C LYS A 252 -4.94 20.32 -13.55
N TYR A 253 -4.05 19.85 -12.68
CA TYR A 253 -3.01 20.67 -12.05
C TYR A 253 -1.58 20.32 -12.47
N LEU A 254 -1.34 19.17 -13.11
CA LEU A 254 -0.05 18.90 -13.73
C LEU A 254 0.03 19.57 -15.12
N GLU A 255 1.14 20.20 -15.39
CA GLU A 255 1.49 20.76 -16.71
C GLU A 255 2.12 19.67 -17.59
N ILE A 256 1.29 18.74 -18.05
CA ILE A 256 1.74 17.57 -18.81
C ILE A 256 2.08 17.97 -20.24
N LYS A 257 3.29 17.68 -20.68
CA LYS A 257 3.77 17.96 -22.03
C LYS A 257 3.46 16.83 -23.01
N PRO A 258 3.44 17.10 -24.34
CA PRO A 258 3.29 16.04 -25.31
C PRO A 258 4.33 14.94 -25.12
N LEU A 259 3.88 13.67 -25.18
CA LEU A 259 4.71 12.45 -24.96
C LEU A 259 5.23 12.22 -23.54
N GLN A 260 4.91 13.09 -22.59
CA GLN A 260 5.23 12.88 -21.19
C GLN A 260 4.23 11.89 -20.56
N GLN A 261 4.74 10.90 -19.86
CA GLN A 261 3.93 9.87 -19.17
C GLN A 261 3.78 10.22 -17.69
N VAL A 262 2.58 10.01 -17.16
CA VAL A 262 2.30 10.18 -15.72
C VAL A 262 2.03 8.81 -15.12
N HIS A 263 2.81 8.47 -14.08
CA HIS A 263 2.79 7.19 -13.40
C HIS A 263 2.35 7.34 -11.94
N PHE A 264 1.65 6.33 -11.42
CA PHE A 264 1.13 6.26 -10.05
C PHE A 264 1.52 4.94 -9.40
N GLU A 265 1.73 4.93 -8.08
CA GLU A 265 2.12 3.75 -7.30
C GLU A 265 1.06 3.49 -6.21
N LEU A 266 -0.03 2.81 -6.58
CA LEU A 266 -1.15 2.57 -5.69
C LEU A 266 -1.05 1.20 -5.03
N GLY A 267 -1.17 1.16 -3.70
CA GLY A 267 -1.18 -0.09 -2.94
C GLY A 267 -2.45 -0.18 -2.09
N ARG A 268 -2.47 0.57 -0.98
CA ARG A 268 -3.58 0.57 -0.01
C ARG A 268 -4.95 0.75 -0.66
N SER A 269 -5.11 1.76 -1.49
CA SER A 269 -6.38 2.09 -2.13
C SER A 269 -6.92 0.98 -3.03
N LEU A 270 -6.07 0.08 -3.52
CA LEU A 270 -6.51 -1.05 -4.33
C LEU A 270 -6.93 -2.25 -3.47
N VAL A 271 -6.14 -2.64 -2.46
CA VAL A 271 -6.28 -3.97 -1.83
C VAL A 271 -6.77 -3.95 -0.38
N ALA A 272 -6.80 -2.79 0.30
CA ALA A 272 -7.10 -2.78 1.73
C ALA A 272 -8.52 -3.27 2.05
N GLN A 273 -9.52 -2.79 1.33
CA GLN A 273 -10.93 -3.01 1.68
C GLN A 273 -11.45 -4.40 1.29
N CYS A 274 -10.80 -5.09 0.36
CA CYS A 274 -11.17 -6.46 0.00
C CYS A 274 -10.73 -7.50 1.05
N GLY A 275 -9.73 -7.20 1.87
CA GLY A 275 -9.19 -8.12 2.87
C GLY A 275 -9.70 -7.83 4.28
N ASN A 276 -10.05 -8.89 5.00
CA ASN A 276 -10.55 -8.83 6.38
C ASN A 276 -9.86 -9.91 7.21
N LEU A 277 -9.64 -9.62 8.51
CA LEU A 277 -9.15 -10.61 9.46
C LEU A 277 -10.33 -11.14 10.27
N ILE A 278 -10.51 -12.45 10.25
CA ILE A 278 -11.56 -13.16 10.99
C ILE A 278 -10.94 -13.79 12.23
N SER A 279 -11.58 -13.55 13.38
CA SER A 279 -11.08 -14.01 14.66
C SER A 279 -12.22 -14.48 15.57
N LYS A 280 -11.92 -15.43 16.43
CA LYS A 280 -12.86 -15.98 17.41
C LYS A 280 -12.64 -15.38 18.79
N VAL A 281 -13.71 -15.05 19.49
CA VAL A 281 -13.67 -14.66 20.89
C VAL A 281 -13.34 -15.88 21.76
N LEU A 282 -12.21 -15.82 22.45
CA LEU A 282 -11.76 -16.85 23.39
C LEU A 282 -12.41 -16.67 24.76
N TYR A 283 -12.41 -15.43 25.25
CA TYR A 283 -12.95 -15.11 26.57
C TYR A 283 -13.48 -13.67 26.60
N ILE A 284 -14.53 -13.46 27.40
CA ILE A 284 -14.93 -12.14 27.89
C ILE A 284 -14.44 -12.00 29.33
N LYS A 285 -13.53 -11.04 29.54
CA LYS A 285 -13.03 -10.73 30.89
C LYS A 285 -13.66 -9.42 31.37
N LYS A 286 -14.47 -9.51 32.41
CA LYS A 286 -15.03 -8.33 33.07
C LYS A 286 -13.96 -7.72 33.97
N GLY A 287 -13.57 -6.48 33.71
CA GLY A 287 -12.71 -5.67 34.58
C GLY A 287 -13.57 -4.77 35.50
N ILE A 288 -12.92 -3.87 36.22
CA ILE A 288 -13.60 -2.93 37.11
C ILE A 288 -14.36 -1.87 36.32
N SER A 289 -13.75 -1.34 35.29
CA SER A 289 -14.27 -0.25 34.43
C SER A 289 -14.36 -0.61 32.95
N THR A 290 -13.83 -1.75 32.55
CA THR A 290 -13.69 -2.12 31.12
C THR A 290 -13.96 -3.61 30.95
N ASN A 291 -14.77 -3.98 29.96
CA ASN A 291 -14.89 -5.36 29.51
C ASN A 291 -13.86 -5.62 28.39
N PHE A 292 -13.17 -6.74 28.48
CA PHE A 292 -12.21 -7.17 27.44
C PHE A 292 -12.81 -8.33 26.64
N ALA A 293 -12.86 -8.19 25.33
CA ALA A 293 -13.06 -9.32 24.42
C ALA A 293 -11.69 -9.80 23.95
N ILE A 294 -11.24 -10.92 24.52
CA ILE A 294 -9.94 -11.56 24.19
C ILE A 294 -10.20 -12.48 23.00
N ILE A 295 -9.54 -12.18 21.87
CA ILE A 295 -9.68 -12.91 20.61
C ILE A 295 -8.46 -13.76 20.30
N ASP A 296 -8.56 -14.70 19.35
CA ASP A 296 -7.45 -15.56 18.96
C ASP A 296 -6.50 -14.96 17.91
N ALA A 297 -6.85 -13.83 17.30
CA ALA A 297 -5.92 -12.99 16.54
C ALA A 297 -5.21 -12.00 17.48
N GLY A 298 -3.98 -11.63 17.14
CA GLY A 298 -3.18 -10.65 17.87
C GLY A 298 -2.38 -9.73 16.94
N MET A 299 -1.48 -8.97 17.52
CA MET A 299 -0.53 -8.14 16.78
C MET A 299 0.37 -8.96 15.85
N THR A 300 0.48 -10.26 16.06
CA THR A 300 1.17 -11.20 15.18
C THR A 300 0.47 -11.38 13.85
N GLU A 301 -0.84 -11.28 13.81
CA GLU A 301 -1.63 -11.36 12.59
C GLU A 301 -1.86 -9.97 11.97
N LEU A 302 -2.06 -8.93 12.79
CA LEU A 302 -2.30 -7.56 12.30
C LEU A 302 -1.62 -6.54 13.21
N ILE A 303 -0.37 -6.21 12.91
CA ILE A 303 0.46 -5.31 13.73
C ILE A 303 0.02 -3.84 13.68
N ARG A 304 -0.75 -3.44 12.68
CA ARG A 304 -1.06 -2.04 12.41
C ARG A 304 -1.69 -1.25 13.57
N PRO A 305 -2.62 -1.79 14.36
CA PRO A 305 -3.12 -1.10 15.55
C PRO A 305 -2.02 -0.82 16.58
N ALA A 306 -1.17 -1.78 16.86
CA ALA A 306 -0.07 -1.64 17.81
C ALA A 306 1.04 -0.68 17.31
N LEU A 307 1.40 -0.75 16.02
CA LEU A 307 2.53 0.00 15.45
C LEU A 307 2.16 1.43 15.05
N TYR A 308 0.97 1.62 14.46
CA TYR A 308 0.55 2.89 13.88
C TYR A 308 -0.68 3.50 14.57
N GLN A 309 -1.19 2.87 15.62
CA GLN A 309 -2.49 3.21 16.20
C GLN A 309 -3.62 3.22 15.14
N ALA A 310 -3.47 2.34 14.13
CA ALA A 310 -4.36 2.29 13.00
C ALA A 310 -5.77 1.86 13.43
N TRP A 311 -6.74 2.61 12.94
CA TRP A 311 -8.14 2.26 13.12
C TRP A 311 -8.55 1.16 12.15
N HIS A 312 -9.34 0.21 12.66
CA HIS A 312 -10.09 -0.77 11.88
C HIS A 312 -11.51 -0.87 12.41
N ASP A 313 -12.47 -0.98 11.51
CA ASP A 313 -13.84 -1.29 11.90
C ASP A 313 -13.93 -2.76 12.34
N ILE A 314 -14.63 -3.00 13.45
CA ILE A 314 -14.79 -4.32 14.07
C ILE A 314 -16.27 -4.55 14.34
N SER A 315 -16.81 -5.69 13.89
CA SER A 315 -18.17 -6.11 14.17
C SER A 315 -18.28 -7.60 14.53
N ASN A 316 -19.36 -7.98 15.20
CA ASN A 316 -19.63 -9.34 15.62
C ASN A 316 -20.52 -10.05 14.60
N LEU A 317 -19.92 -10.89 13.75
CA LEU A 317 -20.62 -11.63 12.68
C LEU A 317 -21.66 -12.60 13.22
N THR A 318 -21.42 -13.20 14.40
CA THR A 318 -22.34 -14.19 14.99
C THR A 318 -23.60 -13.53 15.52
N ALA A 319 -23.44 -12.40 16.20
CA ALA A 319 -24.56 -11.64 16.75
C ALA A 319 -25.38 -10.97 15.63
N ASP A 320 -24.72 -10.38 14.62
CA ASP A 320 -25.38 -9.71 13.49
C ASP A 320 -26.28 -10.67 12.70
N THR A 321 -25.90 -11.96 12.59
CA THR A 321 -26.73 -12.99 11.94
C THR A 321 -27.88 -13.48 12.82
N SER A 322 -27.76 -13.40 14.14
CA SER A 322 -28.79 -13.80 15.08
C SER A 322 -29.86 -12.72 15.29
N THR A 323 -29.50 -11.43 15.15
CA THR A 323 -30.38 -10.27 15.35
C THR A 323 -31.42 -10.08 14.26
N MET A 324 -31.34 -10.74 13.13
CA MET A 324 -32.48 -10.81 12.18
C MET A 324 -33.76 -11.43 12.82
N LYS A 325 -33.68 -11.90 14.06
CA LYS A 325 -34.79 -12.55 14.80
C LYS A 325 -35.18 -11.88 16.10
N CYS A 326 -34.51 -10.78 16.56
CA CYS A 326 -34.82 -10.17 17.86
C CYS A 326 -34.71 -8.64 17.83
N GLU A 327 -35.80 -7.95 18.21
CA GLU A 327 -35.93 -6.48 18.14
C GLU A 327 -35.19 -5.70 19.23
N THR A 328 -34.49 -6.35 20.18
CA THR A 328 -33.75 -5.67 21.27
C THR A 328 -32.42 -6.38 21.54
N THR A 329 -31.38 -6.02 20.82
CA THR A 329 -29.99 -6.39 21.17
C THR A 329 -29.44 -5.37 22.17
N VAL A 330 -29.07 -5.83 23.37
CA VAL A 330 -28.30 -5.03 24.32
C VAL A 330 -26.90 -4.86 23.76
N SER A 331 -26.45 -3.60 23.56
CA SER A 331 -25.10 -3.26 23.16
C SER A 331 -24.23 -3.12 24.40
N GLU A 332 -23.02 -3.65 24.36
CA GLU A 332 -21.98 -3.50 25.37
C GLU A 332 -20.71 -2.94 24.79
N VAL A 333 -19.87 -2.36 25.64
CA VAL A 333 -18.59 -1.76 25.23
C VAL A 333 -17.43 -2.66 25.62
N TYR A 334 -16.54 -2.96 24.66
CA TYR A 334 -15.39 -3.85 24.85
C TYR A 334 -14.09 -3.22 24.36
N ASP A 335 -12.99 -3.50 25.08
CA ASP A 335 -11.66 -3.40 24.50
C ASP A 335 -11.34 -4.73 23.80
N ILE A 336 -11.05 -4.69 22.49
CA ILE A 336 -10.72 -5.87 21.69
C ILE A 336 -9.22 -6.11 21.75
N VAL A 337 -8.82 -7.20 22.40
CA VAL A 337 -7.41 -7.51 22.68
C VAL A 337 -7.03 -8.90 22.17
N GLY A 338 -5.77 -9.05 21.77
CA GLY A 338 -5.22 -10.32 21.33
C GLY A 338 -4.63 -11.16 22.48
N PRO A 339 -4.06 -12.33 22.15
CA PRO A 339 -3.52 -13.29 23.11
C PRO A 339 -2.02 -13.11 23.37
N ILE A 340 -1.37 -12.11 22.82
CA ILE A 340 0.08 -11.91 22.92
C ILE A 340 0.42 -11.31 24.30
N CYS A 341 1.58 -11.70 24.86
CA CYS A 341 2.04 -11.25 26.18
C CYS A 341 2.63 -9.83 26.14
N GLU A 342 1.92 -8.91 25.48
CA GLU A 342 2.29 -7.50 25.33
C GLU A 342 1.07 -6.61 25.56
N SER A 343 1.21 -5.54 26.34
CA SER A 343 0.11 -4.58 26.55
C SER A 343 -0.29 -3.82 25.30
N SER A 344 0.55 -3.82 24.29
CA SER A 344 0.30 -3.25 22.94
C SER A 344 -0.56 -4.14 22.07
N ASP A 345 -0.84 -5.39 22.48
CA ASP A 345 -1.69 -6.32 21.73
C ASP A 345 -3.17 -5.97 21.89
N LEU A 346 -3.51 -4.82 21.37
CA LEU A 346 -4.82 -4.19 21.43
C LEU A 346 -5.23 -3.76 20.02
N PHE A 347 -6.36 -4.26 19.55
CA PHE A 347 -6.90 -3.85 18.24
C PHE A 347 -7.63 -2.51 18.32
N ARG A 348 -8.49 -2.34 19.32
CA ARG A 348 -9.27 -1.13 19.52
C ARG A 348 -9.90 -1.06 20.91
N LYS A 349 -9.92 0.13 21.49
CA LYS A 349 -10.62 0.43 22.76
C LYS A 349 -12.05 0.85 22.50
N ALA A 350 -12.89 0.59 23.49
CA ALA A 350 -14.27 1.07 23.60
C ALA A 350 -15.10 0.76 22.33
N VAL A 351 -15.01 -0.46 21.83
CA VAL A 351 -15.82 -0.93 20.69
C VAL A 351 -17.21 -1.28 21.19
N GLU A 352 -18.21 -0.63 20.63
CA GLU A 352 -19.62 -0.97 20.87
C GLU A 352 -20.00 -2.15 19.98
N LEU A 353 -20.38 -3.27 20.61
CA LEU A 353 -20.82 -4.50 19.94
C LEU A 353 -22.11 -4.99 20.60
N PRO A 354 -22.94 -5.77 19.88
CA PRO A 354 -23.97 -6.60 20.53
C PRO A 354 -23.34 -7.43 21.64
N GLU A 355 -24.12 -7.82 22.67
CA GLU A 355 -23.64 -8.70 23.76
C GLU A 355 -22.84 -9.85 23.17
N THR A 356 -21.52 -9.84 23.43
CA THR A 356 -20.55 -10.73 22.80
C THR A 356 -20.15 -11.83 23.77
N ARG A 357 -20.04 -13.06 23.28
CA ARG A 357 -19.78 -14.25 24.08
C ARG A 357 -18.63 -15.07 23.55
N ARG A 358 -18.08 -15.95 24.39
CA ARG A 358 -17.08 -16.95 23.97
C ARG A 358 -17.60 -17.75 22.78
N GLY A 359 -16.78 -17.84 21.73
CA GLY A 359 -17.10 -18.57 20.51
C GLY A 359 -17.64 -17.69 19.39
N ASP A 360 -18.04 -16.45 19.67
CA ASP A 360 -18.46 -15.51 18.64
C ASP A 360 -17.33 -15.19 17.67
N MET A 361 -17.69 -14.93 16.43
CA MET A 361 -16.76 -14.55 15.37
C MET A 361 -16.77 -13.03 15.17
N LEU A 362 -15.60 -12.41 15.31
CA LEU A 362 -15.39 -11.01 14.96
C LEU A 362 -14.73 -10.87 13.61
N ILE A 363 -15.11 -9.83 12.88
CA ILE A 363 -14.45 -9.39 11.66
C ILE A 363 -13.74 -8.05 11.91
N ILE A 364 -12.46 -7.99 11.54
CA ILE A 364 -11.65 -6.78 11.55
C ILE A 364 -11.47 -6.38 10.10
N ARG A 365 -12.13 -5.29 9.69
CA ARG A 365 -12.26 -4.90 8.28
C ARG A 365 -11.05 -4.15 7.74
N SER A 366 -10.97 -4.09 6.41
CA SER A 366 -9.94 -3.33 5.67
C SER A 366 -8.50 -3.70 6.06
N ALA A 367 -8.28 -4.99 6.31
CA ALA A 367 -6.97 -5.56 6.68
C ALA A 367 -6.15 -6.05 5.47
N GLY A 368 -6.64 -5.84 4.23
CA GLY A 368 -6.02 -6.40 3.03
C GLY A 368 -4.67 -5.78 2.66
N ALA A 369 -4.40 -4.53 3.06
CA ALA A 369 -3.12 -3.88 2.84
C ALA A 369 -2.30 -3.79 4.13
N TYR A 370 -1.01 -4.13 4.06
CA TYR A 370 -0.07 -4.05 5.20
C TYR A 370 -0.55 -4.81 6.44
N GLY A 371 -1.40 -5.82 6.24
CA GLY A 371 -1.82 -6.76 7.27
C GLY A 371 -0.97 -8.02 7.18
N GLN A 372 -1.40 -8.99 6.37
CA GLN A 372 -0.75 -10.29 6.24
C GLN A 372 0.75 -10.21 5.88
N VAL A 373 1.15 -9.24 5.08
CA VAL A 373 2.56 -9.04 4.68
C VAL A 373 3.47 -8.59 5.84
N MET A 374 2.90 -8.18 6.97
CA MET A 374 3.64 -7.75 8.16
C MET A 374 3.46 -8.74 9.33
N THR A 375 2.98 -9.94 9.10
CA THR A 375 2.80 -10.96 10.14
C THR A 375 4.14 -11.43 10.70
N SER A 376 4.11 -11.91 11.93
CA SER A 376 5.29 -12.45 12.61
C SER A 376 5.01 -13.77 13.31
N GLY A 377 6.08 -14.53 13.59
CA GLY A 377 6.01 -15.77 14.38
C GLY A 377 6.21 -15.55 15.88
N TYR A 378 6.02 -14.34 16.39
CA TYR A 378 6.20 -14.06 17.82
C TYR A 378 5.31 -14.95 18.69
N ASN A 379 5.78 -15.35 19.86
CA ASN A 379 5.19 -16.37 20.73
C ASN A 379 4.98 -17.74 20.05
N LEU A 380 5.75 -18.07 18.98
CA LEU A 380 5.63 -19.31 18.17
C LEU A 380 4.22 -19.50 17.58
N ARG A 381 3.49 -18.42 17.33
CA ARG A 381 2.19 -18.47 16.69
C ARG A 381 2.34 -18.79 15.21
N LYS A 382 1.40 -19.58 14.69
CA LYS A 382 1.36 -19.91 13.26
C LYS A 382 0.82 -18.74 12.47
N VAL A 383 1.33 -18.56 11.27
CA VAL A 383 0.76 -17.62 10.30
C VAL A 383 -0.70 -18.00 10.03
N ALA A 384 -1.57 -16.99 10.04
CA ALA A 384 -2.99 -17.16 9.74
C ALA A 384 -3.20 -17.67 8.31
N GLU A 385 -4.14 -18.60 8.14
CA GLU A 385 -4.54 -19.10 6.82
C GLU A 385 -5.20 -17.99 5.99
N THR A 386 -5.25 -18.17 4.68
CA THR A 386 -5.86 -17.22 3.76
C THR A 386 -6.94 -17.91 2.94
N VAL A 387 -8.11 -17.27 2.88
CA VAL A 387 -9.27 -17.69 2.11
C VAL A 387 -9.63 -16.62 1.10
N TYR A 388 -9.89 -17.04 -0.12
CA TYR A 388 -10.33 -16.15 -1.21
C TYR A 388 -11.74 -16.53 -1.62
N SER A 389 -12.62 -15.51 -1.74
CA SER A 389 -13.91 -15.67 -2.37
C SER A 389 -13.80 -15.26 -3.84
N GLY A 390 -14.27 -16.07 -4.73
CA GLY A 390 -14.22 -15.71 -6.15
C GLY A 390 -15.27 -16.41 -6.92
#